data_4851b0fed73206b2872f10ba409e6e30
#
_entry.id   4851b0fed73206b2872f10ba409e6e30
#
_cell.length_a   1.000
_cell.length_b   1.000
_cell.length_c   1.000
_cell.angle_alpha   90.00
_cell.angle_beta   90.00
_cell.angle_gamma   90.00
#
_symmetry.space_group_name_H-M   'P 1'
#
loop_
_entity.id
_entity.type
_entity.pdbx_description
1 polymer ?
#
loop_
_entity_poly.entity_id
_entity_poly.type
_entity_poly.pdbx_seq_one_letter_code
_entity_poly.pdbx_strand_id
1 'polypeptide(L)'
;MIHENLNLLPKNFKIFYTTLLTLIACESQIKKNPLAQMEERKNLSHIRTPDIIKDRIEPKDMAIGQKIYNQYCMACHQSNGKGASGRFPPLNATDWVIGDKERLVHLILNGMEGEIEVNGEIYNGLMPQHSFLNDDQIADVLTYIRTHFDNKATIITAKEVEKFRKSNKK
;
A
#
# COMPACT_ATOMS: atom_id res chain seq x y z
N MET A 1 4.74 -24.74 -55.61
CA MET A 1 5.88 -24.18 -56.34
C MET A 1 6.33 -22.88 -55.65
N ILE A 2 6.98 -22.99 -54.46
CA ILE A 2 7.60 -21.83 -53.73
C ILE A 2 8.92 -22.35 -53.12
N HIS A 3 9.75 -23.01 -53.92
CA HIS A 3 11.04 -23.52 -53.42
C HIS A 3 12.26 -23.07 -54.18
N GLU A 4 12.12 -22.12 -55.09
CA GLU A 4 13.27 -21.62 -55.86
C GLU A 4 13.40 -20.12 -55.65
N ASN A 5 14.24 -19.70 -54.69
CA ASN A 5 15.02 -18.47 -54.68
C ASN A 5 15.60 -18.09 -53.32
N LEU A 6 15.92 -19.10 -52.50
CA LEU A 6 16.52 -18.81 -51.16
C LEU A 6 18.04 -18.54 -51.26
N ASN A 7 18.66 -18.78 -52.44
CA ASN A 7 20.11 -18.67 -52.62
C ASN A 7 20.61 -17.28 -52.98
N LEU A 8 19.72 -16.34 -53.28
CA LEU A 8 20.07 -14.96 -53.71
C LEU A 8 19.97 -13.93 -52.58
N LEU A 9 19.65 -14.32 -51.38
CA LEU A 9 19.57 -13.39 -50.23
C LEU A 9 20.93 -13.22 -49.55
N PRO A 10 21.32 -11.98 -49.17
CA PRO A 10 22.58 -11.73 -48.47
C PRO A 10 22.60 -12.49 -47.12
N LYS A 11 23.80 -12.93 -46.72
CA LYS A 11 24.02 -13.78 -45.52
C LYS A 11 23.34 -13.26 -44.26
N ASN A 12 23.25 -11.95 -44.10
CA ASN A 12 22.61 -11.33 -42.94
C ASN A 12 21.07 -11.47 -42.93
N PHE A 13 20.45 -11.61 -44.10
CA PHE A 13 19.00 -11.81 -44.23
C PHE A 13 18.58 -13.24 -43.90
N LYS A 14 19.46 -14.22 -44.18
CA LYS A 14 19.21 -15.62 -43.83
C LYS A 14 19.16 -15.86 -42.31
N ILE A 15 20.00 -15.13 -41.55
CA ILE A 15 20.04 -15.24 -40.09
C ILE A 15 18.77 -14.68 -39.50
N PHE A 16 18.28 -13.55 -40.02
CA PHE A 16 17.01 -12.95 -39.56
C PHE A 16 15.79 -13.83 -39.83
N TYR A 17 15.78 -14.52 -40.96
CA TYR A 17 14.64 -15.38 -41.33
C TYR A 17 14.61 -16.67 -40.51
N THR A 18 15.77 -17.23 -40.16
CA THR A 18 15.83 -18.42 -39.27
C THR A 18 15.47 -18.08 -37.82
N THR A 19 15.85 -16.92 -37.29
CA THR A 19 15.50 -16.48 -35.95
C THR A 19 13.98 -16.13 -35.85
N LEU A 20 13.42 -15.57 -36.92
CA LEU A 20 11.97 -15.27 -36.96
C LEU A 20 11.12 -16.55 -36.98
N LEU A 21 11.57 -17.57 -37.73
CA LEU A 21 10.88 -18.88 -37.77
C LEU A 21 10.95 -19.65 -36.45
N THR A 22 12.04 -19.52 -35.67
CA THR A 22 12.17 -20.16 -34.36
C THR A 22 11.30 -19.47 -33.29
N LEU A 23 11.11 -18.16 -33.37
CA LEU A 23 10.22 -17.43 -32.49
C LEU A 23 8.74 -17.80 -32.73
N ILE A 24 8.31 -17.95 -33.98
CA ILE A 24 6.94 -18.37 -34.34
C ILE A 24 6.68 -19.83 -33.93
N ALA A 25 7.67 -20.71 -33.97
CA ALA A 25 7.54 -22.10 -33.52
C ALA A 25 7.44 -22.23 -32.00
N CYS A 26 8.02 -21.30 -31.22
CA CYS A 26 7.90 -21.28 -29.75
C CYS A 26 6.49 -20.85 -29.30
N GLU A 27 5.88 -19.93 -30.01
CA GLU A 27 4.53 -19.42 -29.69
C GLU A 27 3.42 -20.45 -29.99
N SER A 28 3.66 -21.38 -30.92
CA SER A 28 2.70 -22.44 -31.30
C SER A 28 2.63 -23.60 -30.29
N GLN A 29 3.62 -23.76 -29.42
CA GLN A 29 3.63 -24.83 -28.40
C GLN A 29 2.82 -24.48 -27.15
N ILE A 30 2.65 -23.19 -26.86
CA ILE A 30 1.89 -22.73 -25.67
C ILE A 30 0.38 -22.95 -25.83
N LYS A 31 -0.13 -23.09 -27.08
CA LYS A 31 -1.56 -23.22 -27.36
C LYS A 31 -2.09 -24.65 -27.40
N LYS A 32 -1.27 -25.70 -27.15
CA LYS A 32 -1.65 -27.09 -27.44
C LYS A 32 -2.01 -27.97 -26.25
N ASN A 33 -2.10 -27.46 -25.02
CA ASN A 33 -2.53 -28.34 -23.93
C ASN A 33 -3.55 -27.68 -23.00
N PRO A 34 -4.87 -27.75 -23.37
CA PRO A 34 -5.95 -27.21 -22.53
C PRO A 34 -6.05 -27.91 -21.16
N LEU A 35 -5.64 -29.20 -21.08
CA LEU A 35 -5.68 -29.97 -19.84
C LEU A 35 -4.63 -29.53 -18.83
N ALA A 36 -3.42 -29.16 -19.27
CA ALA A 36 -2.38 -28.62 -18.38
C ALA A 36 -2.78 -27.27 -17.75
N GLN A 37 -3.50 -26.44 -18.51
CA GLN A 37 -4.04 -25.17 -17.98
C GLN A 37 -5.18 -25.36 -16.97
N MET A 38 -5.93 -26.46 -17.08
CA MET A 38 -6.97 -26.79 -16.09
C MET A 38 -6.38 -27.36 -14.79
N GLU A 39 -5.27 -28.09 -14.86
CA GLU A 39 -4.56 -28.59 -13.68
C GLU A 39 -3.82 -27.45 -12.93
N GLU A 40 -3.22 -26.52 -13.66
CA GLU A 40 -2.60 -25.34 -13.08
C GLU A 40 -3.62 -24.43 -12.37
N ARG A 41 -4.82 -24.27 -12.92
CA ARG A 41 -5.94 -23.56 -12.27
C ARG A 41 -6.49 -24.30 -11.05
N LYS A 42 -6.48 -25.63 -11.04
CA LYS A 42 -6.88 -26.43 -9.88
C LYS A 42 -5.87 -26.35 -8.75
N ASN A 43 -4.57 -26.32 -9.04
CA ASN A 43 -3.53 -26.12 -8.02
C ASN A 43 -3.53 -24.71 -7.45
N LEU A 44 -3.91 -23.70 -8.23
CA LEU A 44 -3.99 -22.32 -7.73
C LEU A 44 -5.16 -22.11 -6.75
N SER A 45 -6.21 -22.93 -6.82
CA SER A 45 -7.34 -22.88 -5.88
C SER A 45 -7.03 -23.48 -4.50
N HIS A 46 -5.91 -24.20 -4.34
CA HIS A 46 -5.46 -24.79 -3.08
C HIS A 46 -4.36 -23.97 -2.38
N ILE A 47 -3.83 -22.92 -3.01
CA ILE A 47 -3.01 -21.95 -2.32
C ILE A 47 -3.97 -21.02 -1.56
N ARG A 48 -4.51 -21.53 -0.46
CA ARG A 48 -4.99 -20.68 0.62
C ARG A 48 -3.74 -20.01 1.17
N THR A 49 -3.46 -18.80 0.72
CA THR A 49 -2.53 -17.90 1.35
C THR A 49 -3.32 -16.96 2.28
N PRO A 50 -3.58 -17.36 3.54
CA PRO A 50 -4.32 -16.52 4.48
C PRO A 50 -3.53 -15.28 4.91
N ASP A 51 -2.21 -15.25 4.71
CA ASP A 51 -1.34 -14.27 5.34
C ASP A 51 -0.70 -13.24 4.38
N ILE A 52 -0.63 -13.50 3.07
CA ILE A 52 0.03 -12.57 2.12
C ILE A 52 -0.91 -11.45 1.63
N ILE A 53 -2.23 -11.63 1.75
CA ILE A 53 -3.21 -10.61 1.31
C ILE A 53 -3.37 -9.48 2.32
N LYS A 54 -2.86 -9.67 3.54
CA LYS A 54 -3.11 -8.79 4.68
C LYS A 54 -2.34 -7.48 4.68
N ASP A 55 -1.27 -7.39 3.90
CA ASP A 55 -0.40 -6.21 3.81
C ASP A 55 -0.56 -5.45 2.48
N ARG A 56 -1.55 -5.79 1.67
CA ARG A 56 -1.83 -5.06 0.43
C ARG A 56 -2.85 -3.97 0.71
N ILE A 57 -2.45 -2.73 0.50
CA ILE A 57 -3.34 -1.58 0.50
C ILE A 57 -4.24 -1.68 -0.73
N GLU A 58 -5.53 -1.87 -0.54
CA GLU A 58 -6.48 -1.77 -1.64
C GLU A 58 -6.77 -0.28 -1.94
N PRO A 59 -6.94 0.10 -3.21
CA PRO A 59 -7.27 1.49 -3.57
C PRO A 59 -8.49 2.05 -2.84
N LYS A 60 -9.43 1.18 -2.47
CA LYS A 60 -10.61 1.52 -1.68
C LYS A 60 -10.26 2.00 -0.27
N ASP A 61 -9.34 1.30 0.41
CA ASP A 61 -8.95 1.60 1.79
C ASP A 61 -8.24 2.95 1.85
N MET A 62 -7.42 3.26 0.83
CA MET A 62 -6.80 4.57 0.69
C MET A 62 -7.81 5.70 0.50
N ALA A 63 -8.85 5.49 -0.30
CA ALA A 63 -9.91 6.48 -0.51
C ALA A 63 -10.74 6.71 0.76
N ILE A 64 -10.98 5.66 1.55
CA ILE A 64 -11.68 5.75 2.84
C ILE A 64 -10.80 6.50 3.84
N GLY A 65 -9.53 6.14 3.98
CA GLY A 65 -8.57 6.80 4.85
C GLY A 65 -8.45 8.29 4.55
N GLN A 66 -8.35 8.67 3.27
CA GLN A 66 -8.35 10.07 2.84
C GLN A 66 -9.64 10.80 3.23
N LYS A 67 -10.79 10.18 3.06
CA LYS A 67 -12.09 10.76 3.44
C LYS A 67 -12.15 11.04 4.94
N ILE A 68 -11.71 10.10 5.76
CA ILE A 68 -11.68 10.25 7.22
C ILE A 68 -10.69 11.36 7.61
N TYR A 69 -9.50 11.39 7.00
CA TYR A 69 -8.53 12.46 7.20
C TYR A 69 -9.12 13.83 6.91
N ASN A 70 -9.75 13.99 5.76
CA ASN A 70 -10.37 15.26 5.38
C ASN A 70 -11.47 15.71 6.33
N GLN A 71 -12.19 14.77 6.91
CA GLN A 71 -13.30 15.05 7.82
C GLN A 71 -12.87 15.43 9.24
N TYR A 72 -11.83 14.77 9.77
CA TYR A 72 -11.49 14.87 11.18
C TYR A 72 -10.11 15.41 11.51
N CYS A 73 -9.16 15.33 10.56
CA CYS A 73 -7.75 15.61 10.81
C CYS A 73 -7.25 16.88 10.10
N MET A 74 -7.76 17.13 8.88
CA MET A 74 -7.28 18.17 7.97
C MET A 74 -7.41 19.57 8.55
N ALA A 75 -8.42 19.83 9.38
CA ALA A 75 -8.64 21.16 9.97
C ALA A 75 -7.43 21.65 10.81
N CYS A 76 -6.75 20.71 11.49
CA CYS A 76 -5.57 21.00 12.30
C CYS A 76 -4.26 20.68 11.56
N HIS A 77 -4.18 19.49 10.94
CA HIS A 77 -2.96 19.01 10.30
C HIS A 77 -2.77 19.50 8.86
N GLN A 78 -3.72 20.26 8.32
CA GLN A 78 -3.74 20.82 6.97
C GLN A 78 -3.85 19.74 5.87
N SER A 79 -4.23 20.14 4.65
CA SER A 79 -4.36 19.22 3.51
C SER A 79 -3.04 18.61 3.04
N ASN A 80 -1.92 19.26 3.36
CA ASN A 80 -0.56 18.81 3.02
C ASN A 80 0.15 18.10 4.19
N GLY A 81 -0.52 17.89 5.31
CA GLY A 81 0.06 17.24 6.49
C GLY A 81 1.13 18.05 7.24
N LYS A 82 1.31 19.34 6.94
CA LYS A 82 2.37 20.16 7.55
C LYS A 82 1.99 20.79 8.90
N GLY A 83 0.71 20.75 9.25
CA GLY A 83 0.21 21.34 10.49
C GLY A 83 0.39 22.86 10.56
N ALA A 84 0.55 23.39 11.76
CA ALA A 84 0.80 24.79 12.04
C ALA A 84 1.81 24.91 13.18
N SER A 85 2.93 25.57 12.92
CA SER A 85 4.06 25.75 13.86
C SER A 85 3.60 26.14 15.25
N GLY A 86 4.19 25.53 16.27
CA GLY A 86 3.93 25.73 17.68
C GLY A 86 2.57 25.23 18.18
N ARG A 87 1.64 24.86 17.30
CA ARG A 87 0.28 24.45 17.70
C ARG A 87 -0.15 23.07 17.22
N PHE A 88 -0.02 22.81 15.93
CA PHE A 88 -0.44 21.54 15.32
C PHE A 88 0.76 20.90 14.62
N PRO A 89 1.26 19.76 15.13
CA PRO A 89 2.49 19.17 14.60
C PRO A 89 2.29 18.67 13.15
N PRO A 90 3.39 18.63 12.38
CA PRO A 90 3.37 18.01 11.06
C PRO A 90 3.16 16.49 11.18
N LEU A 91 2.57 15.91 10.13
CA LEU A 91 2.42 14.47 9.97
C LEU A 91 3.40 13.88 8.95
N ASN A 92 4.18 14.74 8.29
CA ASN A 92 5.15 14.32 7.29
C ASN A 92 6.52 14.08 7.93
N ALA A 93 7.12 12.93 7.62
CA ALA A 93 8.49 12.54 7.97
C ALA A 93 8.84 12.69 9.48
N THR A 94 7.87 12.39 10.38
CA THR A 94 8.09 12.44 11.83
C THR A 94 8.18 11.04 12.41
N ASP A 95 9.02 10.86 13.45
CA ASP A 95 9.09 9.59 14.20
C ASP A 95 7.75 9.24 14.88
N TRP A 96 6.94 10.25 15.19
CA TRP A 96 5.59 10.07 15.72
C TRP A 96 4.69 9.32 14.76
N VAL A 97 4.79 9.57 13.46
CA VAL A 97 3.95 8.95 12.43
C VAL A 97 4.57 7.65 11.91
N ILE A 98 5.88 7.66 11.59
CA ILE A 98 6.52 6.50 10.96
C ILE A 98 6.97 5.43 11.95
N GLY A 99 7.07 5.78 13.24
CA GLY A 99 7.55 4.91 14.32
C GLY A 99 6.49 3.94 14.85
N ASP A 100 6.36 3.93 16.17
CA ASP A 100 5.53 2.98 16.92
C ASP A 100 4.03 3.09 16.57
N LYS A 101 3.45 1.99 16.10
CA LYS A 101 2.05 1.89 15.71
C LYS A 101 1.10 1.97 16.91
N GLU A 102 1.46 1.34 18.03
CA GLU A 102 0.64 1.32 19.24
C GLU A 102 0.48 2.72 19.81
N ARG A 103 1.58 3.47 19.92
CA ARG A 103 1.57 4.89 20.33
C ARG A 103 0.63 5.70 19.44
N LEU A 104 0.72 5.50 18.11
CA LEU A 104 -0.08 6.26 17.16
C LEU A 104 -1.58 5.93 17.27
N VAL A 105 -1.94 4.66 17.47
CA VAL A 105 -3.33 4.24 17.71
C VAL A 105 -3.85 4.83 19.04
N HIS A 106 -3.04 4.81 20.09
CA HIS A 106 -3.42 5.40 21.38
C HIS A 106 -3.66 6.90 21.31
N LEU A 107 -2.90 7.63 20.48
CA LEU A 107 -3.14 9.05 20.23
C LEU A 107 -4.52 9.29 19.59
N ILE A 108 -4.92 8.47 18.64
CA ILE A 108 -6.26 8.55 18.03
C ILE A 108 -7.35 8.24 19.07
N LEU A 109 -7.15 7.21 19.89
CA LEU A 109 -8.15 6.76 20.85
C LEU A 109 -8.36 7.74 22.01
N ASN A 110 -7.27 8.31 22.53
CA ASN A 110 -7.29 9.08 23.77
C ASN A 110 -7.16 10.59 23.55
N GLY A 111 -6.70 10.99 22.34
CA GLY A 111 -6.25 12.34 22.12
C GLY A 111 -4.93 12.61 22.83
N MET A 112 -4.54 13.88 22.87
CA MET A 112 -3.35 14.34 23.55
C MET A 112 -3.49 15.80 23.95
N GLU A 113 -2.96 16.14 25.11
CA GLU A 113 -2.88 17.49 25.63
C GLU A 113 -1.47 17.74 26.21
N GLY A 114 -1.02 18.98 26.15
CA GLY A 114 0.27 19.38 26.67
C GLY A 114 1.34 19.56 25.60
N GLU A 115 2.52 19.87 26.05
CA GLU A 115 3.67 20.19 25.22
C GLU A 115 4.37 18.93 24.72
N ILE A 116 4.67 18.91 23.43
CA ILE A 116 5.44 17.83 22.78
C ILE A 116 6.50 18.40 21.87
N GLU A 117 7.56 17.66 21.68
CA GLU A 117 8.58 17.94 20.67
C GLU A 117 8.38 17.04 19.44
N VAL A 118 8.37 17.64 18.25
CA VAL A 118 8.31 16.94 16.97
C VAL A 118 9.34 17.55 16.03
N ASN A 119 10.28 16.76 15.56
CA ASN A 119 11.37 17.19 14.66
C ASN A 119 12.16 18.41 15.21
N GLY A 120 12.34 18.50 16.54
CA GLY A 120 13.08 19.60 17.20
C GLY A 120 12.28 20.90 17.39
N GLU A 121 10.98 20.90 17.08
CA GLU A 121 10.08 22.02 17.31
C GLU A 121 9.04 21.65 18.38
N ILE A 122 8.73 22.61 19.26
CA ILE A 122 7.77 22.46 20.35
C ILE A 122 6.37 22.78 19.84
N TYR A 123 5.43 21.90 20.16
CA TYR A 123 4.00 22.04 19.86
C TYR A 123 3.18 21.92 21.15
N ASN A 124 2.24 22.83 21.32
CA ASN A 124 1.35 22.85 22.48
C ASN A 124 -0.10 23.08 22.02
N GLY A 125 -0.73 22.04 21.51
CA GLY A 125 -2.10 22.05 21.03
C GLY A 125 -2.89 20.85 21.55
N LEU A 126 -4.20 21.03 21.75
CA LEU A 126 -5.09 19.93 22.07
C LEU A 126 -5.36 19.11 20.81
N MET A 127 -5.10 17.83 20.87
CA MET A 127 -5.61 16.84 19.91
C MET A 127 -6.80 16.11 20.54
N PRO A 128 -8.01 16.29 20.03
CA PRO A 128 -9.19 15.62 20.61
C PRO A 128 -9.13 14.11 20.35
N GLN A 129 -9.75 13.32 21.23
CA GLN A 129 -9.92 11.89 21.04
C GLN A 129 -10.86 11.59 19.86
N HIS A 130 -10.57 10.50 19.14
CA HIS A 130 -11.38 9.99 18.03
C HIS A 130 -11.80 8.53 18.29
N SER A 131 -12.07 8.19 19.54
CA SER A 131 -12.44 6.84 19.98
C SER A 131 -13.76 6.32 19.39
N PHE A 132 -14.57 7.21 18.82
CA PHE A 132 -15.83 6.89 18.11
C PHE A 132 -15.58 6.22 16.75
N LEU A 133 -14.38 6.34 16.17
CA LEU A 133 -14.00 5.62 14.97
C LEU A 133 -13.83 4.13 15.30
N ASN A 134 -14.36 3.27 14.42
CA ASN A 134 -14.15 1.84 14.56
C ASN A 134 -12.73 1.42 14.12
N ASP A 135 -12.36 0.15 14.32
CA ASP A 135 -11.00 -0.34 14.10
C ASP A 135 -10.58 -0.28 12.62
N ASP A 136 -11.51 -0.54 11.69
CA ASP A 136 -11.25 -0.40 10.26
C ASP A 136 -10.99 1.06 9.89
N GLN A 137 -11.80 1.98 10.38
CA GLN A 137 -11.67 3.41 10.12
C GLN A 137 -10.35 3.98 10.66
N ILE A 138 -9.92 3.55 11.83
CA ILE A 138 -8.62 3.95 12.40
C ILE A 138 -7.48 3.36 11.57
N ALA A 139 -7.58 2.09 11.16
CA ALA A 139 -6.59 1.44 10.31
C ALA A 139 -6.44 2.17 8.97
N ASP A 140 -7.56 2.50 8.33
CA ASP A 140 -7.60 3.19 7.04
C ASP A 140 -6.96 4.59 7.11
N VAL A 141 -7.36 5.41 8.09
CA VAL A 141 -6.82 6.78 8.21
C VAL A 141 -5.35 6.77 8.61
N LEU A 142 -4.92 5.90 9.51
CA LEU A 142 -3.52 5.80 9.89
C LEU A 142 -2.66 5.22 8.77
N THR A 143 -3.17 4.26 8.00
CA THR A 143 -2.51 3.76 6.79
C THR A 143 -2.37 4.89 5.76
N TYR A 144 -3.42 5.67 5.52
CA TYR A 144 -3.36 6.85 4.66
C TYR A 144 -2.26 7.82 5.11
N ILE A 145 -2.23 8.22 6.37
CA ILE A 145 -1.24 9.16 6.91
C ILE A 145 0.18 8.58 6.78
N ARG A 146 0.39 7.30 7.10
CA ARG A 146 1.71 6.63 7.08
C ARG A 146 2.26 6.40 5.69
N THR A 147 1.43 6.46 4.65
CA THR A 147 1.82 6.24 3.25
C THR A 147 1.69 7.48 2.38
N HIS A 148 1.17 8.60 2.94
CA HIS A 148 1.06 9.91 2.30
C HIS A 148 1.97 10.92 2.98
N PHE A 149 1.92 12.17 2.52
CA PHE A 149 2.73 13.27 3.06
C PHE A 149 4.23 12.95 3.08
N ASP A 150 4.73 12.33 2.00
CA ASP A 150 6.10 11.85 1.84
C ASP A 150 6.53 10.73 2.83
N ASN A 151 5.59 10.17 3.58
CA ASN A 151 5.83 9.04 4.47
C ASN A 151 5.90 7.73 3.66
N LYS A 152 6.81 6.83 4.08
CA LYS A 152 7.00 5.49 3.52
C LYS A 152 7.04 4.45 4.65
N ALA A 153 5.98 4.41 5.44
CA ALA A 153 5.90 3.49 6.57
C ALA A 153 4.95 2.32 6.28
N THR A 154 5.03 1.28 7.10
CA THR A 154 4.15 0.12 6.99
C THR A 154 2.72 0.47 7.35
N ILE A 155 1.76 -0.20 6.72
CA ILE A 155 0.32 -0.06 7.00
C ILE A 155 -0.01 -0.46 8.44
N ILE A 156 -1.18 -0.01 8.90
CA ILE A 156 -1.80 -0.47 10.15
C ILE A 156 -3.06 -1.25 9.79
N THR A 157 -3.19 -2.45 10.33
CA THR A 157 -4.35 -3.32 10.10
C THR A 157 -5.41 -3.12 11.17
N ALA A 158 -6.69 -3.37 10.86
CA ALA A 158 -7.78 -3.33 11.83
C ALA A 158 -7.55 -4.28 13.03
N LYS A 159 -6.88 -5.43 12.79
CA LYS A 159 -6.50 -6.37 13.85
C LYS A 159 -5.47 -5.80 14.82
N GLU A 160 -4.50 -5.02 14.33
CA GLU A 160 -3.55 -4.31 15.19
C GLU A 160 -4.29 -3.24 16.01
N VAL A 161 -5.19 -2.48 15.39
CA VAL A 161 -6.01 -1.47 16.09
C VAL A 161 -6.87 -2.12 17.17
N GLU A 162 -7.56 -3.22 16.87
CA GLU A 162 -8.34 -3.98 17.85
C GLU A 162 -7.49 -4.43 19.04
N LYS A 163 -6.30 -4.96 18.77
CA LYS A 163 -5.35 -5.37 19.82
C LYS A 163 -4.98 -4.18 20.72
N PHE A 164 -4.58 -3.05 20.12
CA PHE A 164 -4.16 -1.85 20.84
C PHE A 164 -5.33 -1.18 21.59
N ARG A 165 -6.54 -1.20 21.02
CA ARG A 165 -7.74 -0.71 21.73
C ARG A 165 -8.04 -1.57 22.96
N LYS A 166 -7.81 -2.88 22.93
CA LYS A 166 -7.99 -3.76 24.09
C LYS A 166 -6.96 -3.48 25.18
N SER A 167 -5.68 -3.23 24.82
CA SER A 167 -4.64 -2.87 25.78
C SER A 167 -4.87 -1.50 26.44
N ASN A 168 -5.60 -0.61 25.77
CA ASN A 168 -5.91 0.74 26.25
C ASN A 168 -7.05 0.78 27.31
N LYS A 169 -7.78 -0.31 27.50
CA LYS A 169 -8.85 -0.42 28.52
C LYS A 169 -8.24 -0.79 29.89
N LYS A 170 -7.54 0.19 30.50
CA LYS A 170 -7.15 0.12 31.91
C LYS A 170 -7.99 1.04 32.75
#